data_06a199369d9fa1c998f4041174bec3af
#
_entry.id   06a199369d9fa1c998f4041174bec3af
#
_cell.length_a   1.000
_cell.length_b   1.000
_cell.length_c   1.000
_cell.angle_alpha   90.00
_cell.angle_beta   90.00
_cell.angle_gamma   90.00
#
_symmetry.space_group_name_H-M   'P 1'
#
loop_
_entity.id
_entity.type
_entity.pdbx_description
1 polymer ?
#
loop_
_entity_poly.entity_id
_entity_poly.type
_entity_poly.pdbx_seq_one_letter_code
_entity_poly.pdbx_strand_id
1 'polypeptide(L)'
;MMNKYIAIGNLTQDPQCKDVGETKVCNFGIAINEFFYKNQQKQKTTLFIDIETWSKQAENCVKFLKKGSKVAVEGKLKMNSWEKNGQKFTKVFCLSDK
;
A
#
# COMPACT_ATOMS: atom_id res chain seq x y z
N MET A 1 -9.81 2.10 20.84
CA MET A 1 -10.06 1.29 19.67
C MET A 1 -8.75 0.95 18.98
N MET A 2 -8.70 -0.19 18.32
CA MET A 2 -7.49 -0.63 17.65
C MET A 2 -7.68 -0.57 16.13
N ASN A 3 -6.68 -0.05 15.43
CA ASN A 3 -6.65 -0.04 13.98
C ASN A 3 -5.20 -0.32 13.56
N LYS A 4 -4.91 -1.58 13.31
CA LYS A 4 -3.57 -2.03 12.97
C LYS A 4 -3.61 -2.94 11.77
N TYR A 5 -2.72 -2.66 10.80
CA TYR A 5 -2.61 -3.46 9.60
C TYR A 5 -1.16 -3.87 9.40
N ILE A 6 -0.96 -5.14 9.15
CA ILE A 6 0.36 -5.71 8.88
C ILE A 6 0.24 -6.56 7.63
N ALA A 7 1.12 -6.35 6.67
CA ALA A 7 1.09 -7.10 5.43
C ALA A 7 2.48 -7.28 4.85
N ILE A 8 2.66 -8.35 4.09
CA ILE A 8 3.86 -8.61 3.31
C ILE A 8 3.41 -8.80 1.87
N GLY A 9 4.02 -8.07 0.96
CA GLY A 9 3.69 -8.17 -0.44
C GLY A 9 4.78 -7.60 -1.32
N ASN A 10 4.53 -7.61 -2.62
CA ASN A 10 5.49 -7.12 -3.60
C ASN A 10 4.98 -5.83 -4.24
N LEU A 11 5.88 -4.87 -4.43
CA LEU A 11 5.52 -3.62 -5.10
C LEU A 11 5.06 -3.89 -6.53
N THR A 12 3.96 -3.25 -6.90
CA THR A 12 3.41 -3.38 -8.26
C THR A 12 4.05 -2.41 -9.24
N GLN A 13 4.62 -1.31 -8.74
CA GLN A 13 5.30 -0.28 -9.52
C GLN A 13 6.35 0.39 -8.63
N ASP A 14 7.22 1.17 -9.23
CA ASP A 14 8.17 1.98 -8.48
C ASP A 14 7.41 2.97 -7.60
N PRO A 15 7.91 3.29 -6.39
CA PRO A 15 7.25 4.28 -5.53
C PRO A 15 7.14 5.65 -6.21
N GLN A 16 6.00 6.30 -5.99
CA GLN A 16 5.76 7.66 -6.46
C GLN A 16 5.96 8.59 -5.28
N CYS A 17 7.00 9.41 -5.32
CA CYS A 17 7.39 10.24 -4.19
C CYS A 17 7.39 11.70 -4.56
N LYS A 18 7.04 12.54 -3.59
CA LYS A 18 7.06 13.99 -3.78
C LYS A 18 7.38 14.69 -2.46
N ASP A 19 7.81 15.93 -2.56
CA ASP A 19 8.04 16.75 -1.38
C ASP A 19 6.77 17.53 -1.04
N VAL A 20 6.45 17.58 0.26
CA VAL A 20 5.35 18.33 0.80
C VAL A 20 5.93 19.21 1.91
N GLY A 21 6.16 20.49 1.58
CA GLY A 21 6.89 21.37 2.48
C GLY A 21 8.30 20.86 2.69
N GLU A 22 8.69 20.68 3.95
CA GLU A 22 10.02 20.17 4.30
C GLU A 22 10.05 18.66 4.46
N THR A 23 8.96 17.97 4.17
CA THR A 23 8.87 16.52 4.34
C THR A 23 8.62 15.85 3.01
N LYS A 24 8.77 14.55 3.00
CA LYS A 24 8.58 13.73 1.81
C LYS A 24 7.47 12.71 2.05
N VAL A 25 6.65 12.47 1.03
CA VAL A 25 5.65 11.42 1.03
C VAL A 25 5.92 10.50 -0.15
N CYS A 26 5.81 9.20 0.06
CA CYS A 26 5.88 8.22 -1.01
C CYS A 26 4.64 7.34 -0.97
N ASN A 27 4.12 7.03 -2.15
CA ASN A 27 2.99 6.15 -2.33
C ASN A 27 3.39 5.00 -3.24
N PHE A 28 2.97 3.80 -2.87
CA PHE A 28 3.18 2.62 -3.70
C PHE A 28 2.05 1.63 -3.45
N GLY A 29 1.86 0.73 -4.40
CA GLY A 29 0.91 -0.36 -4.24
C GLY A 29 1.65 -1.66 -3.99
N ILE A 30 1.08 -2.54 -3.18
CA ILE A 30 1.61 -3.88 -3.02
C ILE A 30 0.55 -4.89 -3.43
N ALA A 31 1.03 -6.02 -3.97
CA ALA A 31 0.20 -7.17 -4.30
C ALA A 31 0.47 -8.26 -3.28
N ILE A 32 -0.60 -8.77 -2.69
CA ILE A 32 -0.54 -9.85 -1.71
C ILE A 32 -1.26 -11.04 -2.31
N ASN A 33 -0.53 -12.10 -2.55
CA ASN A 33 -1.10 -13.31 -3.14
C ASN A 33 -1.54 -14.28 -2.06
N GLU A 34 -2.75 -14.81 -2.24
CA GLU A 34 -3.28 -15.82 -1.35
C GLU A 34 -3.66 -17.04 -2.19
N PHE A 35 -3.23 -18.22 -1.75
CA PHE A 35 -3.48 -19.46 -2.47
C PHE A 35 -4.48 -20.32 -1.73
N PHE A 36 -5.33 -21.00 -2.49
CA PHE A 36 -6.29 -21.93 -1.92
C PHE A 36 -6.56 -23.04 -2.94
N TYR A 37 -7.20 -24.11 -2.47
CA TYR A 37 -7.56 -25.24 -3.34
C TYR A 37 -9.06 -25.27 -3.55
N LYS A 38 -9.45 -25.48 -4.81
CA LYS A 38 -10.84 -25.67 -5.18
C LYS A 38 -10.89 -26.76 -6.24
N ASN A 39 -11.72 -27.79 -6.00
CA ASN A 39 -11.81 -28.94 -6.90
C ASN A 39 -10.44 -29.55 -7.16
N GLN A 40 -9.61 -29.66 -6.10
CA GLN A 40 -8.27 -30.22 -6.14
C GLN A 40 -7.29 -29.44 -7.03
N GLN A 41 -7.66 -28.23 -7.41
CA GLN A 41 -6.78 -27.33 -8.17
C GLN A 41 -6.34 -26.15 -7.33
N LYS A 42 -5.08 -25.78 -7.45
CA LYS A 42 -4.54 -24.62 -6.75
C LYS A 42 -5.02 -23.35 -7.44
N GLN A 43 -5.66 -22.48 -6.67
CA GLN A 43 -6.15 -21.20 -7.13
C GLN A 43 -5.42 -20.08 -6.41
N LYS A 44 -5.41 -18.91 -7.03
CA LYS A 44 -4.76 -17.73 -6.47
C LYS A 44 -5.72 -16.54 -6.51
N THR A 45 -5.80 -15.82 -5.39
CA THR A 45 -6.40 -14.48 -5.38
C THR A 45 -5.30 -13.49 -5.01
N THR A 46 -5.44 -12.27 -5.49
CA THR A 46 -4.48 -11.21 -5.21
C THR A 46 -5.22 -10.03 -4.63
N LEU A 47 -4.76 -9.56 -3.48
CA LEU A 47 -5.22 -8.33 -2.88
C LEU A 47 -4.24 -7.23 -3.22
N PHE A 48 -4.75 -6.11 -3.71
CA PHE A 48 -3.94 -4.92 -3.96
C PHE A 48 -4.29 -3.88 -2.92
N ILE A 49 -3.28 -3.33 -2.25
CA ILE A 49 -3.49 -2.29 -1.27
C ILE A 49 -2.46 -1.17 -1.49
N ASP A 50 -2.93 0.07 -1.39
CA ASP A 50 -2.06 1.23 -1.51
C ASP A 50 -1.45 1.56 -0.16
N ILE A 51 -0.19 1.93 -0.18
CA ILE A 51 0.60 2.26 1.00
C ILE A 51 1.06 3.70 0.88
N GLU A 52 0.92 4.46 1.96
CA GLU A 52 1.42 5.82 2.05
C GLU A 52 2.45 5.89 3.16
N THR A 53 3.61 6.46 2.85
CA THR A 53 4.70 6.60 3.82
C THR A 53 5.17 8.05 3.86
N TRP A 54 5.66 8.49 5.01
CA TRP A 54 6.10 9.87 5.23
C TRP A 54 7.49 9.93 5.82
N SER A 55 8.16 11.06 5.63
CA SER A 55 9.41 11.44 6.27
C SER A 55 10.52 10.43 6.01
N LYS A 56 11.16 9.92 7.06
CA LYS A 56 12.32 9.03 6.92
C LYS A 56 11.97 7.73 6.21
N GLN A 57 10.78 7.19 6.43
CA GLN A 57 10.34 5.98 5.74
C GLN A 57 10.16 6.24 4.26
N ALA A 58 9.65 7.41 3.89
CA ALA A 58 9.53 7.79 2.49
C ALA A 58 10.91 7.90 1.85
N GLU A 59 11.88 8.47 2.55
CA GLU A 59 13.25 8.55 2.05
C GLU A 59 13.85 7.16 1.82
N ASN A 60 13.59 6.23 2.73
CA ASN A 60 14.05 4.86 2.56
C ASN A 60 13.37 4.18 1.36
N CYS A 61 12.10 4.48 1.11
CA CYS A 61 11.41 3.95 -0.06
C CYS A 61 12.09 4.37 -1.35
N VAL A 62 12.47 5.64 -1.45
CA VAL A 62 13.16 6.14 -2.64
C VAL A 62 14.46 5.37 -2.86
N LYS A 63 15.22 5.11 -1.79
CA LYS A 63 16.54 4.49 -1.89
C LYS A 63 16.49 3.00 -2.18
N PHE A 64 15.55 2.28 -1.60
CA PHE A 64 15.62 0.83 -1.53
C PHE A 64 14.51 0.09 -2.26
N LEU A 65 13.41 0.73 -2.60
CA LEU A 65 12.24 0.05 -3.17
C LEU A 65 12.08 0.34 -4.65
N LYS A 66 11.69 -0.69 -5.37
CA LYS A 66 11.38 -0.61 -6.79
C LYS A 66 10.30 -1.64 -7.11
N LYS A 67 9.75 -1.55 -8.31
CA LYS A 67 8.79 -2.55 -8.79
C LYS A 67 9.31 -3.96 -8.54
N GLY A 68 8.48 -4.79 -7.94
CA GLY A 68 8.84 -6.17 -7.63
C GLY A 68 9.48 -6.39 -6.28
N SER A 69 9.92 -5.34 -5.60
CA SER A 69 10.50 -5.48 -4.24
C SER A 69 9.51 -6.09 -3.28
N LYS A 70 9.98 -7.00 -2.44
CA LYS A 70 9.18 -7.59 -1.38
C LYS A 70 9.32 -6.77 -0.12
N VAL A 71 8.21 -6.38 0.48
CA VAL A 71 8.23 -5.53 1.66
C VAL A 71 7.24 -6.04 2.70
N ALA A 72 7.58 -5.76 3.96
CA ALA A 72 6.66 -5.89 5.07
C ALA A 72 6.26 -4.49 5.50
N VAL A 73 4.96 -4.23 5.61
CA VAL A 73 4.46 -2.94 6.05
C VAL A 73 3.65 -3.12 7.31
N GLU A 74 3.70 -2.12 8.18
CA GLU A 74 2.92 -2.06 9.40
C GLU A 74 2.39 -0.64 9.54
N GLY A 75 1.10 -0.52 9.80
CA GLY A 75 0.49 0.78 9.93
C GLY A 75 -0.98 0.67 10.29
N LYS A 76 -1.74 1.65 9.87
CA LYS A 76 -3.18 1.65 10.09
C LYS A 76 -3.90 1.91 8.79
N LEU A 77 -5.13 1.41 8.70
CA LEU A 77 -5.96 1.66 7.54
C LEU A 77 -6.65 3.02 7.68
N LYS A 78 -6.69 3.75 6.58
CA LYS A 78 -7.39 5.02 6.49
C LYS A 78 -8.25 5.02 5.23
N MET A 79 -9.18 5.93 5.15
CA MET A 79 -10.08 6.03 4.02
C MET A 79 -10.12 7.45 3.51
N ASN A 80 -9.95 7.61 2.20
CA ASN A 80 -10.19 8.87 1.52
C ASN A 80 -11.56 8.82 0.86
N SER A 81 -12.26 9.94 0.89
CA SER A 81 -13.55 10.09 0.22
C SER A 81 -13.50 11.35 -0.65
N TRP A 82 -14.07 11.26 -1.86
CA TRP A 82 -14.16 12.42 -2.74
C TRP A 82 -15.39 12.30 -3.62
N GLU A 83 -15.81 13.41 -4.19
CA GLU A 83 -16.92 13.47 -5.12
C GLU A 83 -16.43 13.84 -6.51
N LYS A 84 -16.99 13.18 -7.52
CA LYS A 84 -16.73 13.51 -8.91
C LYS A 84 -18.01 13.28 -9.70
N ASN A 85 -18.44 14.31 -10.44
CA ASN A 85 -19.66 14.25 -11.25
C ASN A 85 -20.89 13.78 -10.47
N GLY A 86 -21.02 14.25 -9.22
CA GLY A 86 -22.15 13.90 -8.37
C GLY A 86 -22.08 12.53 -7.72
N GLN A 87 -21.01 11.76 -7.97
CA GLN A 87 -20.81 10.45 -7.37
C GLN A 87 -19.75 10.51 -6.27
N LYS A 88 -19.99 9.78 -5.20
CA LYS A 88 -19.07 9.69 -4.07
C LYS A 88 -18.19 8.46 -4.23
N PHE A 89 -16.90 8.67 -4.12
CA PHE A 89 -15.90 7.60 -4.18
C PHE A 89 -15.17 7.49 -2.86
N THR A 90 -14.80 6.27 -2.49
CA THR A 90 -14.01 6.01 -1.30
C THR A 90 -12.86 5.08 -1.66
N LYS A 91 -11.73 5.22 -0.94
CA LYS A 91 -10.59 4.36 -1.12
C LYS A 91 -9.93 4.11 0.22
N VAL A 92 -9.66 2.84 0.52
CA VAL A 92 -8.94 2.44 1.73
C VAL A 92 -7.47 2.29 1.38
N PHE A 93 -6.60 2.80 2.25
CA PHE A 93 -5.16 2.67 2.09
C PHE A 93 -4.52 2.45 3.46
N CYS A 94 -3.27 2.00 3.45
CA CYS A 94 -2.50 1.83 4.67
C CYS A 94 -1.54 3.00 4.84
N LEU A 95 -1.65 3.68 5.98
CA LEU A 95 -0.65 4.67 6.37
C LEU A 95 0.40 3.93 7.19
N SER A 96 1.56 3.74 6.59
CA SER A 96 2.63 2.95 7.18
C SER A 96 3.38 3.78 8.22
N ASP A 97 3.62 3.17 9.39
CA ASP A 97 4.42 3.76 10.45
C ASP A 97 5.73 3.02 10.68
N LYS A 98 6.00 2.02 9.82
CA LYS A 98 7.27 1.26 9.88
C LYS A 98 7.70 0.73 8.52
#